data_0e3d04ee3cccb8ec43fa421da476aa91
#
_entry.id   0e3d04ee3cccb8ec43fa421da476aa91
#
_cell.length_a   1.000
_cell.length_b   1.000
_cell.length_c   1.000
_cell.angle_alpha   90.00
_cell.angle_beta   90.00
_cell.angle_gamma   90.00
#
_symmetry.space_group_name_H-M   'P 1'
#
loop_
_entity.id
_entity.type
_entity.pdbx_description
1 polymer ?
#
loop_
_entity_poly.entity_id
_entity_poly.type
_entity_poly.pdbx_seq_one_letter_code
_entity_poly.pdbx_strand_id
1 'polypeptide(L)'
;TERAVAVPVTQDGYFDDALAEVEGLHRPGATMRLRPIQSLALAVLKTCRGLLGSIGVGHGKTLIAILGAKVVGAKRPVVMVPPSLRETFFVEFEKFSTSFDLPRVELLAYSMLSRPEGTDLLRRMAPDYIFADEAHSLRHPGSARTRRLLRYLEENPDTVFAAASGTLTSRSLRDYAHLARHALGEGSPLPLLESHLDSWCNAIDVDGRPSPTDWATVEPLVDAFGEGPLAFMTGAARVEAVREAFLARLESAPGVVITDDESAPCSLVIHALRTPRPPDDILEAIAVVRSGESPNHEEVYEDEVAVWRAARQVSAGFFYRWDWPDGIVDHQW
;
A
#
# COMPACT_ATOMS: atom_id res chain seq x y z
N THR A 1 14.65 -8.93 -18.91
CA THR A 1 14.49 -10.14 -18.07
C THR A 1 14.07 -9.65 -16.70
N GLU A 2 12.74 -9.71 -16.43
CA GLU A 2 12.20 -9.46 -15.10
C GLU A 2 12.88 -10.42 -14.12
N ARG A 3 13.78 -9.93 -13.28
CA ARG A 3 14.13 -10.62 -12.06
C ARG A 3 12.97 -10.34 -11.09
N ALA A 4 12.05 -11.31 -10.93
CA ALA A 4 11.34 -11.41 -9.69
C ALA A 4 12.45 -11.55 -8.64
N VAL A 5 12.60 -10.59 -7.71
CA VAL A 5 13.37 -10.82 -6.50
C VAL A 5 12.56 -11.85 -5.75
N ALA A 6 12.94 -13.08 -5.97
CA ALA A 6 12.35 -14.19 -5.27
C ALA A 6 12.55 -13.92 -3.78
N VAL A 7 11.53 -14.21 -3.00
CA VAL A 7 11.74 -14.68 -1.63
C VAL A 7 12.99 -15.55 -1.67
N PRO A 8 14.06 -15.24 -0.95
CA PRO A 8 15.13 -16.18 -0.80
C PRO A 8 14.50 -17.44 -0.23
N VAL A 9 14.38 -18.43 -1.06
CA VAL A 9 13.89 -19.73 -0.67
C VAL A 9 15.01 -20.35 0.15
N THR A 10 15.03 -20.03 1.44
CA THR A 10 15.92 -20.71 2.40
C THR A 10 15.50 -22.14 2.63
N GLN A 11 14.41 -22.57 1.98
CA GLN A 11 13.98 -23.95 1.89
C GLN A 11 13.70 -24.27 0.42
N ASP A 12 14.65 -24.87 -0.27
CA ASP A 12 14.45 -25.44 -1.59
C ASP A 12 13.18 -26.31 -1.56
N GLY A 13 12.22 -25.98 -2.43
CA GLY A 13 10.95 -26.71 -2.55
C GLY A 13 9.78 -26.24 -1.70
N TYR A 14 9.92 -25.25 -0.81
CA TYR A 14 8.81 -24.83 0.07
C TYR A 14 7.53 -24.37 -0.67
N PHE A 15 7.67 -23.83 -1.85
CA PHE A 15 6.55 -23.38 -2.68
C PHE A 15 6.27 -24.24 -3.91
N ASP A 16 7.02 -25.35 -4.14
CA ASP A 16 6.95 -26.10 -5.39
C ASP A 16 5.55 -26.67 -5.66
N ASP A 17 4.93 -27.29 -4.66
CA ASP A 17 3.57 -27.83 -4.81
C ASP A 17 2.55 -26.71 -5.10
N ALA A 18 2.69 -25.58 -4.42
CA ALA A 18 1.81 -24.44 -4.63
C ALA A 18 2.03 -23.80 -6.01
N LEU A 19 3.27 -23.73 -6.49
CA LEU A 19 3.59 -23.25 -7.83
C LEU A 19 3.00 -24.16 -8.91
N ALA A 20 3.11 -25.48 -8.75
CA ALA A 20 2.51 -26.45 -9.68
C ALA A 20 0.98 -26.29 -9.76
N GLU A 21 0.28 -26.08 -8.64
CA GLU A 21 -1.15 -25.83 -8.64
C GLU A 21 -1.51 -24.47 -9.27
N VAL A 22 -0.71 -23.43 -9.02
CA VAL A 22 -0.90 -22.10 -9.62
C VAL A 22 -0.78 -22.15 -11.14
N GLU A 23 0.12 -22.95 -11.69
CA GLU A 23 0.22 -23.18 -13.13
C GLU A 23 -1.04 -23.82 -13.70
N GLY A 24 -1.76 -24.61 -12.93
CA GLY A 24 -3.03 -25.23 -13.31
C GLY A 24 -4.24 -24.28 -13.35
N LEU A 25 -4.11 -23.02 -12.97
CA LEU A 25 -5.21 -22.04 -12.96
C LEU A 25 -5.65 -21.57 -14.36
N HIS A 26 -4.85 -21.83 -15.38
CA HIS A 26 -5.16 -21.44 -16.74
C HIS A 26 -6.28 -22.29 -17.33
N ARG A 27 -7.14 -21.67 -18.14
CA ARG A 27 -8.10 -22.40 -18.95
C ARG A 27 -7.39 -23.15 -20.08
N PRO A 28 -7.91 -24.29 -20.54
CA PRO A 28 -7.38 -24.96 -21.73
C PRO A 28 -7.35 -23.99 -22.92
N GLY A 29 -6.21 -23.89 -23.61
CA GLY A 29 -6.04 -23.02 -24.78
C GLY A 29 -5.83 -21.51 -24.42
N ALA A 30 -5.70 -21.15 -23.15
CA ALA A 30 -5.43 -19.78 -22.75
C ALA A 30 -4.11 -19.26 -23.36
N THR A 31 -4.16 -18.03 -23.85
CA THR A 31 -2.99 -17.35 -24.42
C THR A 31 -2.23 -16.52 -23.39
N MET A 32 -2.93 -15.98 -22.40
CA MET A 32 -2.30 -15.23 -21.30
C MET A 32 -1.69 -16.21 -20.30
N ARG A 33 -0.47 -15.91 -19.86
CA ARG A 33 0.25 -16.66 -18.83
C ARG A 33 0.47 -15.79 -17.61
N LEU A 34 0.58 -16.42 -16.45
CA LEU A 34 1.02 -15.72 -15.24
C LEU A 34 2.48 -15.30 -15.41
N ARG A 35 2.79 -14.11 -14.91
CA ARG A 35 4.19 -13.68 -14.77
C ARG A 35 4.82 -14.37 -13.56
N PRO A 36 6.15 -14.56 -13.51
CA PRO A 36 6.81 -15.21 -12.39
C PRO A 36 6.43 -14.64 -11.03
N ILE A 37 6.35 -13.29 -10.93
CA ILE A 37 5.95 -12.61 -9.69
C ILE A 37 4.49 -12.90 -9.29
N GLN A 38 3.59 -13.08 -10.27
CA GLN A 38 2.19 -13.41 -10.00
C GLN A 38 2.08 -14.86 -9.50
N SER A 39 2.78 -15.78 -10.14
CA SER A 39 2.84 -17.18 -9.69
C SER A 39 3.40 -17.29 -8.28
N LEU A 40 4.50 -16.57 -8.00
CA LEU A 40 5.09 -16.54 -6.66
C LEU A 40 4.12 -15.96 -5.62
N ALA A 41 3.50 -14.81 -5.90
CA ALA A 41 2.55 -14.19 -4.96
C ALA A 41 1.34 -15.10 -4.67
N LEU A 42 0.85 -15.82 -5.66
CA LEU A 42 -0.24 -16.79 -5.50
C LEU A 42 0.20 -18.03 -4.70
N ALA A 43 1.41 -18.55 -4.95
CA ALA A 43 1.98 -19.66 -4.17
C ALA A 43 2.20 -19.26 -2.72
N VAL A 44 2.71 -18.06 -2.47
CA VAL A 44 2.87 -17.46 -1.14
C VAL A 44 1.51 -17.35 -0.44
N LEU A 45 0.50 -16.79 -1.08
CA LEU A 45 -0.86 -16.68 -0.54
C LEU A 45 -1.42 -18.05 -0.14
N LYS A 46 -1.23 -19.05 -1.00
CA LYS A 46 -1.70 -20.41 -0.75
C LYS A 46 -1.02 -21.02 0.49
N THR A 47 0.30 -20.91 0.56
CA THR A 47 1.10 -21.58 1.60
C THR A 47 1.06 -20.84 2.94
N CYS A 48 1.26 -19.50 2.91
CA CYS A 48 1.34 -18.69 4.12
C CYS A 48 -0.01 -18.19 4.62
N ARG A 49 -1.07 -18.30 3.79
CA ARG A 49 -2.42 -17.77 4.07
C ARG A 49 -2.42 -16.27 4.43
N GLY A 50 -1.50 -15.55 3.83
CA GLY A 50 -1.32 -14.11 3.97
C GLY A 50 -0.28 -13.59 3.00
N LEU A 51 -0.31 -12.30 2.72
CA LEU A 51 0.64 -11.67 1.80
C LEU A 51 0.91 -10.22 2.20
N LEU A 52 2.18 -9.87 2.28
CA LEU A 52 2.64 -8.49 2.26
C LEU A 52 3.40 -8.26 0.95
N GLY A 53 2.78 -7.56 0.00
CA GLY A 53 3.31 -7.38 -1.35
C GLY A 53 3.83 -5.97 -1.60
N SER A 54 5.15 -5.77 -1.66
CA SER A 54 5.74 -4.58 -2.26
C SER A 54 5.84 -4.81 -3.77
N ILE A 55 4.69 -4.71 -4.44
CA ILE A 55 4.54 -5.07 -5.86
C ILE A 55 4.30 -3.80 -6.66
N GLY A 56 5.24 -3.46 -7.55
CA GLY A 56 5.23 -2.26 -8.38
C GLY A 56 4.01 -2.14 -9.29
N VAL A 57 3.85 -0.97 -9.89
CA VAL A 57 2.78 -0.71 -10.86
C VAL A 57 3.02 -1.54 -12.11
N GLY A 58 1.94 -2.06 -12.72
CA GLY A 58 2.04 -2.86 -13.96
C GLY A 58 2.36 -4.35 -13.76
N HIS A 59 2.65 -4.82 -12.56
CA HIS A 59 2.90 -6.24 -12.26
C HIS A 59 1.62 -7.09 -12.10
N GLY A 60 0.44 -6.48 -12.28
CA GLY A 60 -0.85 -7.18 -12.32
C GLY A 60 -1.35 -7.60 -10.94
N LYS A 61 -1.27 -6.71 -9.95
CA LYS A 61 -1.85 -6.90 -8.61
C LYS A 61 -3.33 -7.31 -8.64
N THR A 62 -4.10 -6.76 -9.58
CA THR A 62 -5.52 -7.11 -9.78
C THR A 62 -5.71 -8.62 -10.04
N LEU A 63 -4.88 -9.22 -10.91
CA LEU A 63 -4.95 -10.66 -11.19
C LEU A 63 -4.56 -11.48 -9.95
N ILE A 64 -3.54 -11.06 -9.22
CA ILE A 64 -3.14 -11.70 -7.94
C ILE A 64 -4.30 -11.62 -6.95
N ALA A 65 -4.96 -10.46 -6.83
CA ALA A 65 -6.10 -10.28 -5.92
C ALA A 65 -7.25 -11.24 -6.22
N ILE A 66 -7.61 -11.41 -7.50
CA ILE A 66 -8.71 -12.26 -7.93
C ILE A 66 -8.35 -13.75 -7.79
N LEU A 67 -7.21 -14.16 -8.33
CA LEU A 67 -6.79 -15.57 -8.28
C LEU A 67 -6.37 -15.98 -6.87
N GLY A 68 -5.90 -15.04 -6.05
CA GLY A 68 -5.63 -15.26 -4.64
C GLY A 68 -6.83 -15.82 -3.89
N ALA A 69 -8.02 -15.30 -4.15
CA ALA A 69 -9.26 -15.83 -3.60
C ALA A 69 -9.49 -17.31 -3.95
N LYS A 70 -9.13 -17.70 -5.18
CA LYS A 70 -9.26 -19.07 -5.64
C LYS A 70 -8.24 -20.01 -4.99
N VAL A 71 -6.96 -19.61 -4.92
CA VAL A 71 -5.91 -20.48 -4.39
C VAL A 71 -6.04 -20.70 -2.88
N VAL A 72 -6.63 -19.74 -2.13
CA VAL A 72 -6.91 -19.92 -0.70
C VAL A 72 -8.26 -20.59 -0.43
N GLY A 73 -9.06 -20.86 -1.47
CA GLY A 73 -10.38 -21.48 -1.35
C GLY A 73 -11.44 -20.60 -0.71
N ALA A 74 -11.38 -19.29 -0.93
CA ALA A 74 -12.30 -18.34 -0.35
C ALA A 74 -13.74 -18.50 -0.88
N LYS A 75 -14.71 -18.35 0.01
CA LYS A 75 -16.15 -18.41 -0.30
C LYS A 75 -16.78 -17.03 -0.43
N ARG A 76 -16.26 -16.08 0.30
CA ARG A 76 -16.71 -14.66 0.35
C ARG A 76 -15.52 -13.71 0.20
N PRO A 77 -14.84 -13.75 -0.95
CA PRO A 77 -13.67 -12.91 -1.17
C PRO A 77 -14.08 -11.45 -1.41
N VAL A 78 -13.34 -10.55 -0.78
CA VAL A 78 -13.45 -9.10 -0.97
C VAL A 78 -12.11 -8.55 -1.47
N VAL A 79 -12.17 -7.73 -2.51
CA VAL A 79 -11.03 -6.94 -2.98
C VAL A 79 -11.29 -5.47 -2.67
N MET A 80 -10.43 -4.90 -1.84
CA MET A 80 -10.49 -3.49 -1.48
C MET A 80 -9.67 -2.67 -2.47
N VAL A 81 -10.28 -1.63 -3.04
CA VAL A 81 -9.65 -0.79 -4.07
C VAL A 81 -9.89 0.69 -3.82
N PRO A 82 -9.01 1.59 -4.31
CA PRO A 82 -9.34 3.00 -4.45
C PRO A 82 -10.60 3.19 -5.31
N PRO A 83 -11.46 4.18 -5.01
CA PRO A 83 -12.70 4.41 -5.77
C PRO A 83 -12.48 4.59 -7.28
N SER A 84 -11.35 5.21 -7.66
CA SER A 84 -10.97 5.47 -9.06
C SER A 84 -10.63 4.21 -9.85
N LEU A 85 -10.31 3.10 -9.19
CA LEU A 85 -9.91 1.85 -9.86
C LEU A 85 -11.07 0.87 -10.08
N ARG A 86 -12.30 1.19 -9.66
CA ARG A 86 -13.44 0.26 -9.79
C ARG A 86 -13.74 -0.10 -11.24
N GLU A 87 -13.81 0.87 -12.13
CA GLU A 87 -14.11 0.63 -13.54
C GLU A 87 -12.99 -0.18 -14.21
N THR A 88 -11.75 0.19 -13.96
CA THR A 88 -10.57 -0.53 -14.47
C THR A 88 -10.59 -1.99 -14.01
N PHE A 89 -10.97 -2.25 -12.77
CA PHE A 89 -11.06 -3.61 -12.24
C PHE A 89 -12.03 -4.49 -13.05
N PHE A 90 -13.21 -3.98 -13.39
CA PHE A 90 -14.18 -4.77 -14.19
C PHE A 90 -13.67 -5.05 -15.59
N VAL A 91 -13.04 -4.08 -16.25
CA VAL A 91 -12.43 -4.26 -17.57
C VAL A 91 -11.32 -5.33 -17.51
N GLU A 92 -10.47 -5.27 -16.50
CA GLU A 92 -9.41 -6.28 -16.29
C GLU A 92 -10.01 -7.65 -15.95
N PHE A 93 -11.05 -7.69 -15.12
CA PHE A 93 -11.72 -8.94 -14.77
C PHE A 93 -12.27 -9.65 -16.02
N GLU A 94 -12.97 -8.94 -16.92
CA GLU A 94 -13.45 -9.49 -18.17
C GLU A 94 -12.30 -10.02 -19.04
N LYS A 95 -11.24 -9.24 -19.18
CA LYS A 95 -10.03 -9.64 -19.91
C LYS A 95 -9.41 -10.92 -19.34
N PHE A 96 -9.27 -11.03 -18.03
CA PHE A 96 -8.68 -12.19 -17.38
C PHE A 96 -9.58 -13.42 -17.46
N SER A 97 -10.91 -13.24 -17.48
CA SER A 97 -11.87 -14.35 -17.56
C SER A 97 -11.74 -15.19 -18.84
N THR A 98 -11.13 -14.65 -19.89
CA THR A 98 -10.84 -15.40 -21.12
C THR A 98 -9.75 -16.45 -20.93
N SER A 99 -8.83 -16.23 -20.01
CA SER A 99 -7.64 -17.06 -19.80
C SER A 99 -7.62 -17.83 -18.49
N PHE A 100 -8.40 -17.38 -17.50
CA PHE A 100 -8.44 -17.97 -16.16
C PHE A 100 -9.88 -18.28 -15.74
N ASP A 101 -10.03 -19.31 -14.93
CA ASP A 101 -11.30 -19.59 -14.27
C ASP A 101 -11.37 -18.77 -12.99
N LEU A 102 -11.98 -17.58 -13.09
CA LEU A 102 -11.99 -16.58 -12.01
C LEU A 102 -13.11 -16.87 -11.01
N PRO A 103 -12.84 -16.74 -9.69
CA PRO A 103 -13.87 -16.76 -8.68
C PRO A 103 -14.69 -15.47 -8.70
N ARG A 104 -15.91 -15.55 -8.18
CA ARG A 104 -16.70 -14.35 -7.93
C ARG A 104 -16.08 -13.60 -6.75
N VAL A 105 -15.71 -12.32 -6.94
CA VAL A 105 -15.18 -11.44 -5.90
C VAL A 105 -16.07 -10.23 -5.71
N GLU A 106 -16.16 -9.73 -4.47
CA GLU A 106 -16.86 -8.51 -4.16
C GLU A 106 -15.89 -7.34 -4.04
N LEU A 107 -16.20 -6.21 -4.69
CA LEU A 107 -15.36 -5.02 -4.65
C LEU A 107 -15.82 -4.07 -3.54
N LEU A 108 -14.88 -3.66 -2.70
CA LEU A 108 -15.08 -2.70 -1.65
C LEU A 108 -14.19 -1.47 -1.83
N ALA A 109 -14.77 -0.32 -2.10
CA ALA A 109 -14.01 0.92 -2.14
C ALA A 109 -13.61 1.36 -0.72
N TYR A 110 -12.36 1.80 -0.53
CA TYR A 110 -11.88 2.30 0.77
C TYR A 110 -12.74 3.43 1.35
N SER A 111 -13.29 4.29 0.50
CA SER A 111 -14.18 5.38 0.93
C SER A 111 -15.42 4.90 1.65
N MET A 112 -15.93 3.71 1.34
CA MET A 112 -17.10 3.14 2.02
C MET A 112 -16.81 2.82 3.48
N LEU A 113 -15.60 2.36 3.79
CA LEU A 113 -15.16 2.15 5.18
C LEU A 113 -14.85 3.46 5.92
N SER A 114 -14.73 4.58 5.24
CA SER A 114 -14.51 5.89 5.88
C SER A 114 -15.81 6.52 6.37
N ARG A 115 -16.98 6.14 5.81
CA ARG A 115 -18.29 6.70 6.11
C ARG A 115 -18.89 6.05 7.36
N PRO A 116 -19.81 6.71 8.09
CA PRO A 116 -20.49 6.13 9.24
C PRO A 116 -21.15 4.78 8.93
N GLU A 117 -21.80 4.65 7.78
CA GLU A 117 -22.50 3.46 7.30
C GLU A 117 -21.55 2.26 7.08
N GLY A 118 -20.24 2.54 6.95
CA GLY A 118 -19.20 1.53 6.82
C GLY A 118 -18.87 0.79 8.13
N THR A 119 -19.45 1.20 9.29
CA THR A 119 -19.07 0.66 10.60
C THR A 119 -19.26 -0.86 10.68
N ASP A 120 -20.39 -1.37 10.19
CA ASP A 120 -20.71 -2.81 10.21
C ASP A 120 -20.63 -3.47 8.82
N LEU A 121 -20.05 -2.78 7.84
CA LEU A 121 -20.06 -3.25 6.46
C LEU A 121 -19.32 -4.58 6.32
N LEU A 122 -18.10 -4.69 6.86
CA LEU A 122 -17.33 -5.93 6.82
C LEU A 122 -18.01 -7.07 7.61
N ARG A 123 -18.65 -6.78 8.72
CA ARG A 123 -19.41 -7.79 9.47
C ARG A 123 -20.59 -8.35 8.65
N ARG A 124 -21.31 -7.47 7.91
CA ARG A 124 -22.41 -7.92 7.02
C ARG A 124 -21.92 -8.73 5.84
N MET A 125 -20.79 -8.34 5.24
CA MET A 125 -20.16 -9.07 4.14
C MET A 125 -19.52 -10.38 4.61
N ALA A 126 -19.05 -10.40 5.85
CA ALA A 126 -18.36 -11.52 6.49
C ALA A 126 -17.29 -12.19 5.60
N PRO A 127 -16.33 -11.43 5.03
CA PRO A 127 -15.34 -11.97 4.13
C PRO A 127 -14.41 -12.97 4.82
N ASP A 128 -14.07 -14.05 4.13
CA ASP A 128 -13.05 -15.02 4.54
C ASP A 128 -11.70 -14.79 3.83
N TYR A 129 -11.70 -13.89 2.88
CA TYR A 129 -10.50 -13.38 2.20
C TYR A 129 -10.66 -11.89 1.92
N ILE A 130 -9.64 -11.12 2.26
CA ILE A 130 -9.56 -9.69 1.96
C ILE A 130 -8.22 -9.39 1.29
N PHE A 131 -8.28 -8.85 0.07
CA PHE A 131 -7.10 -8.31 -0.60
C PHE A 131 -7.19 -6.79 -0.64
N ALA A 132 -6.24 -6.11 -0.03
CA ALA A 132 -6.12 -4.65 -0.04
C ALA A 132 -5.18 -4.23 -1.18
N ASP A 133 -5.75 -3.84 -2.34
CA ASP A 133 -4.99 -3.25 -3.44
C ASP A 133 -4.72 -1.78 -3.16
N GLU A 134 -3.50 -1.31 -3.48
CA GLU A 134 -3.00 0.00 -3.07
C GLU A 134 -3.12 0.22 -1.54
N ALA A 135 -2.58 -0.76 -0.79
CA ALA A 135 -2.66 -0.85 0.67
C ALA A 135 -2.07 0.36 1.41
N HIS A 136 -1.28 1.22 0.74
CA HIS A 136 -0.88 2.52 1.29
C HIS A 136 -2.07 3.40 1.70
N SER A 137 -3.27 3.14 1.16
CA SER A 137 -4.52 3.76 1.60
C SER A 137 -4.87 3.44 3.06
N LEU A 138 -4.28 2.40 3.63
CA LEU A 138 -4.47 1.94 5.03
C LEU A 138 -3.30 2.32 5.96
N ARG A 139 -2.33 3.09 5.50
CA ARG A 139 -1.10 3.42 6.24
C ARG A 139 -1.31 4.07 7.61
N HIS A 140 -2.44 4.72 7.82
CA HIS A 140 -2.76 5.39 9.09
C HIS A 140 -3.68 4.50 9.94
N PRO A 141 -3.17 3.80 10.97
CA PRO A 141 -3.98 2.89 11.79
C PRO A 141 -5.11 3.62 12.53
N GLY A 142 -4.94 4.91 12.84
CA GLY A 142 -5.97 5.75 13.46
C GLY A 142 -7.10 6.19 12.55
N SER A 143 -7.01 6.01 11.22
CA SER A 143 -8.09 6.39 10.30
C SER A 143 -9.32 5.48 10.46
N ALA A 144 -10.52 6.02 10.23
CA ALA A 144 -11.77 5.26 10.39
C ALA A 144 -11.79 3.97 9.57
N ARG A 145 -11.34 4.03 8.29
CA ARG A 145 -11.30 2.86 7.40
C ARG A 145 -10.34 1.79 7.92
N THR A 146 -9.13 2.17 8.33
CA THR A 146 -8.13 1.24 8.83
C THR A 146 -8.59 0.61 10.14
N ARG A 147 -9.06 1.41 11.12
CA ARG A 147 -9.59 0.89 12.39
C ARG A 147 -10.71 -0.13 12.20
N ARG A 148 -11.62 0.09 11.23
CA ARG A 148 -12.73 -0.84 10.94
C ARG A 148 -12.24 -2.14 10.33
N LEU A 149 -11.27 -2.06 9.42
CA LEU A 149 -10.63 -3.25 8.87
C LEU A 149 -9.90 -4.05 9.95
N LEU A 150 -9.01 -3.39 10.72
CA LEU A 150 -8.24 -4.06 11.77
C LEU A 150 -9.15 -4.72 12.82
N ARG A 151 -10.19 -4.02 13.26
CA ARG A 151 -11.19 -4.60 14.16
C ARG A 151 -11.83 -5.86 13.58
N TYR A 152 -12.21 -5.82 12.29
CA TYR A 152 -12.78 -6.99 11.63
C TYR A 152 -11.81 -8.16 11.62
N LEU A 153 -10.54 -7.93 11.26
CA LEU A 153 -9.51 -8.96 11.25
C LEU A 153 -9.19 -9.52 12.65
N GLU A 154 -9.22 -8.67 13.68
CA GLU A 154 -9.08 -9.10 15.09
C GLU A 154 -10.25 -9.98 15.55
N GLU A 155 -11.47 -9.65 15.15
CA GLU A 155 -12.68 -10.41 15.47
C GLU A 155 -12.80 -11.71 14.64
N ASN A 156 -12.09 -11.78 13.48
CA ASN A 156 -12.15 -12.91 12.54
C ASN A 156 -10.73 -13.35 12.12
N PRO A 157 -9.97 -13.97 13.00
CA PRO A 157 -8.55 -14.30 12.77
C PRO A 157 -8.32 -15.32 11.66
N ASP A 158 -9.34 -16.09 11.27
CA ASP A 158 -9.25 -17.05 10.16
C ASP A 158 -9.38 -16.40 8.78
N THR A 159 -9.71 -15.09 8.72
CA THR A 159 -9.78 -14.33 7.47
C THR A 159 -8.39 -14.21 6.87
N VAL A 160 -8.19 -14.72 5.66
CA VAL A 160 -6.95 -14.51 4.92
C VAL A 160 -6.84 -13.06 4.52
N PHE A 161 -5.78 -12.40 4.95
CA PHE A 161 -5.54 -11.00 4.62
C PHE A 161 -4.28 -10.84 3.77
N ALA A 162 -4.41 -10.09 2.68
CA ALA A 162 -3.32 -9.72 1.79
C ALA A 162 -3.29 -8.22 1.59
N ALA A 163 -2.13 -7.62 1.70
CA ALA A 163 -1.90 -6.20 1.46
C ALA A 163 -0.83 -6.02 0.39
N ALA A 164 -1.17 -5.34 -0.71
CA ALA A 164 -0.23 -5.07 -1.80
C ALA A 164 -0.21 -3.59 -2.20
N SER A 165 0.98 -3.04 -2.43
CA SER A 165 1.17 -1.68 -2.95
C SER A 165 2.58 -1.53 -3.52
N GLY A 166 2.74 -0.70 -4.55
CA GLY A 166 4.06 -0.32 -5.06
C GLY A 166 4.84 0.62 -4.13
N THR A 167 4.21 1.14 -3.07
CA THR A 167 4.79 2.17 -2.20
C THR A 167 4.61 1.86 -0.70
N LEU A 168 4.69 0.58 -0.30
CA LEU A 168 4.54 0.19 1.10
C LEU A 168 5.58 0.83 2.03
N THR A 169 6.81 1.03 1.55
CA THR A 169 7.99 1.35 2.37
C THR A 169 8.46 2.80 2.30
N SER A 170 7.58 3.77 1.95
CA SER A 170 8.05 5.09 1.52
C SER A 170 8.55 6.04 2.61
N ARG A 171 8.18 5.87 3.89
CA ARG A 171 8.58 6.82 4.96
C ARG A 171 8.92 6.18 6.29
N SER A 172 8.04 5.36 6.85
CA SER A 172 8.21 4.77 8.17
C SER A 172 7.70 3.34 8.20
N LEU A 173 8.36 2.49 8.97
CA LEU A 173 7.92 1.12 9.22
C LEU A 173 6.53 1.08 9.88
N ARG A 174 6.15 2.10 10.64
CA ARG A 174 4.82 2.23 11.28
C ARG A 174 3.69 2.26 10.27
N ASP A 175 3.93 2.78 9.05
CA ASP A 175 2.90 2.94 8.04
C ASP A 175 2.31 1.61 7.58
N TYR A 176 3.02 0.49 7.78
CA TYR A 176 2.57 -0.82 7.34
C TYR A 176 2.77 -1.96 8.35
N ALA A 177 3.34 -1.68 9.53
CA ALA A 177 3.57 -2.71 10.55
C ALA A 177 2.26 -3.41 10.99
N HIS A 178 1.18 -2.66 11.15
CA HIS A 178 -0.14 -3.21 11.45
C HIS A 178 -0.69 -4.09 10.31
N LEU A 179 -0.39 -3.77 9.04
CA LEU A 179 -0.77 -4.59 7.89
C LEU A 179 0.04 -5.88 7.86
N ALA A 180 1.36 -5.80 8.06
CA ALA A 180 2.23 -6.97 8.14
C ALA A 180 1.82 -7.92 9.26
N ARG A 181 1.50 -7.37 10.44
CA ARG A 181 1.01 -8.13 11.59
C ARG A 181 -0.26 -8.92 11.25
N HIS A 182 -1.25 -8.29 10.63
CA HIS A 182 -2.50 -8.97 10.30
C HIS A 182 -2.39 -9.91 9.09
N ALA A 183 -1.49 -9.62 8.15
CA ALA A 183 -1.26 -10.50 7.02
C ALA A 183 -0.46 -11.76 7.38
N LEU A 184 0.55 -11.62 8.25
CA LEU A 184 1.57 -12.66 8.46
C LEU A 184 1.67 -13.15 9.91
N GLY A 185 1.00 -12.50 10.86
CA GLY A 185 1.04 -12.89 12.27
C GLY A 185 2.47 -12.92 12.82
N GLU A 186 2.85 -14.05 13.41
CA GLU A 186 4.21 -14.30 13.95
C GLU A 186 5.28 -14.35 12.84
N GLY A 187 4.91 -14.63 11.59
CA GLY A 187 5.78 -14.57 10.43
C GLY A 187 6.08 -13.15 9.93
N SER A 188 5.56 -12.12 10.61
CA SER A 188 5.84 -10.71 10.25
C SER A 188 7.34 -10.40 10.28
N PRO A 189 7.89 -9.76 9.23
CA PRO A 189 9.27 -9.29 9.25
C PRO A 189 9.50 -8.14 10.24
N LEU A 190 8.42 -7.53 10.71
CA LEU A 190 8.44 -6.41 11.66
C LEU A 190 8.16 -6.88 13.08
N PRO A 191 8.68 -6.20 14.10
CA PRO A 191 8.39 -6.50 15.48
C PRO A 191 6.89 -6.45 15.79
N LEU A 192 6.38 -7.42 16.53
CA LEU A 192 5.00 -7.44 17.00
C LEU A 192 4.78 -6.58 18.25
N LEU A 193 5.84 -6.36 19.04
CA LEU A 193 5.82 -5.49 20.21
C LEU A 193 6.02 -4.03 19.77
N GLU A 194 5.12 -3.15 20.18
CA GLU A 194 5.12 -1.74 19.79
C GLU A 194 6.41 -1.03 20.20
N SER A 195 6.91 -1.29 21.42
CA SER A 195 8.19 -0.73 21.88
C SER A 195 9.40 -1.12 21.03
N HIS A 196 9.41 -2.34 20.51
CA HIS A 196 10.48 -2.77 19.59
C HIS A 196 10.30 -2.15 18.20
N LEU A 197 9.05 -2.03 17.73
CA LEU A 197 8.76 -1.34 16.48
C LEU A 197 9.20 0.13 16.56
N ASP A 198 8.96 0.79 17.68
CA ASP A 198 9.40 2.17 17.92
C ASP A 198 10.92 2.30 17.82
N SER A 199 11.65 1.40 18.46
CA SER A 199 13.11 1.36 18.38
C SER A 199 13.61 1.10 16.94
N TRP A 200 12.94 0.21 16.22
CA TRP A 200 13.27 -0.04 14.80
C TRP A 200 12.99 1.16 13.92
N CYS A 201 11.87 1.87 14.12
CA CYS A 201 11.59 3.11 13.41
C CYS A 201 12.66 4.17 13.68
N ASN A 202 13.09 4.33 14.96
CA ASN A 202 14.15 5.26 15.31
C ASN A 202 15.49 4.94 14.62
N ALA A 203 15.79 3.65 14.40
CA ALA A 203 17.04 3.21 13.79
C ALA A 203 17.02 3.18 12.25
N ILE A 204 15.86 2.93 11.63
CA ILE A 204 15.74 2.63 10.19
C ILE A 204 15.14 3.80 9.42
N ASP A 205 14.12 4.50 9.96
CA ASP A 205 13.43 5.58 9.27
C ASP A 205 14.36 6.75 8.94
N VAL A 206 14.05 7.50 7.87
CA VAL A 206 14.91 8.60 7.39
C VAL A 206 15.06 9.70 8.46
N ASP A 207 13.98 10.00 9.17
CA ASP A 207 13.96 11.03 10.22
C ASP A 207 14.22 10.45 11.62
N GLY A 208 14.63 9.19 11.70
CA GLY A 208 14.87 8.48 12.96
C GLY A 208 16.04 9.06 13.75
N ARG A 209 15.93 9.03 15.08
CA ARG A 209 16.96 9.48 16.02
C ARG A 209 17.20 8.41 17.07
N PRO A 210 17.98 7.39 16.72
CA PRO A 210 18.17 6.24 17.60
C PRO A 210 18.96 6.57 18.85
N SER A 211 18.45 6.12 19.98
CA SER A 211 19.11 6.10 21.28
C SER A 211 20.01 4.84 21.43
N PRO A 212 20.85 4.76 22.45
CA PRO A 212 21.59 3.53 22.76
C PRO A 212 20.69 2.30 22.94
N THR A 213 19.49 2.46 23.49
CA THR A 213 18.51 1.38 23.67
C THR A 213 17.95 0.92 22.32
N ASP A 214 17.70 1.84 21.39
CA ASP A 214 17.20 1.50 20.06
C ASP A 214 18.24 0.67 19.30
N TRP A 215 19.53 1.06 19.41
CA TRP A 215 20.62 0.26 18.82
C TRP A 215 20.69 -1.15 19.39
N ALA A 216 20.56 -1.32 20.69
CA ALA A 216 20.54 -2.64 21.33
C ALA A 216 19.32 -3.49 20.86
N THR A 217 18.20 -2.83 20.55
CA THR A 217 16.99 -3.52 20.07
C THR A 217 17.13 -4.01 18.62
N VAL A 218 17.89 -3.31 17.78
CA VAL A 218 18.12 -3.73 16.37
C VAL A 218 19.37 -4.60 16.18
N GLU A 219 20.24 -4.70 17.19
CA GLU A 219 21.47 -5.53 17.13
C GLU A 219 21.18 -7.00 16.73
N PRO A 220 20.17 -7.69 17.30
CA PRO A 220 19.83 -9.06 16.88
C PRO A 220 19.40 -9.17 15.41
N LEU A 221 18.86 -8.11 14.82
CA LEU A 221 18.54 -8.08 13.39
C LEU A 221 19.82 -8.10 12.56
N VAL A 222 20.80 -7.25 12.92
CA VAL A 222 22.09 -7.18 12.22
C VAL A 222 22.89 -8.47 12.42
N ASP A 223 22.88 -9.06 13.62
CA ASP A 223 23.54 -10.34 13.89
C ASP A 223 22.97 -11.49 13.04
N ALA A 224 21.67 -11.45 12.75
CA ALA A 224 20.99 -12.51 11.99
C ALA A 224 21.07 -12.31 10.47
N PHE A 225 21.10 -11.09 9.98
CA PHE A 225 20.93 -10.75 8.55
C PHE A 225 21.98 -9.79 8.00
N GLY A 226 22.83 -9.20 8.83
CA GLY A 226 23.84 -8.20 8.43
C GLY A 226 25.23 -8.78 8.23
N GLU A 227 26.13 -7.93 7.75
CA GLU A 227 27.55 -8.22 7.55
C GLU A 227 28.39 -7.66 8.71
N GLY A 228 28.48 -8.39 9.82
CA GLY A 228 29.37 -8.07 10.93
C GLY A 228 28.72 -7.31 12.10
N PRO A 229 29.43 -7.21 13.24
CA PRO A 229 28.85 -6.68 14.48
C PRO A 229 28.55 -5.20 14.43
N LEU A 230 27.35 -4.81 14.80
CA LEU A 230 26.87 -3.42 14.85
C LEU A 230 27.72 -2.56 15.81
N ALA A 231 28.31 -3.17 16.85
CA ALA A 231 29.11 -2.49 17.86
C ALA A 231 30.38 -1.78 17.29
N PHE A 232 30.91 -2.24 16.17
CA PHE A 232 32.08 -1.66 15.51
C PHE A 232 31.75 -0.60 14.47
N MET A 233 30.46 -0.36 14.22
CA MET A 233 29.98 0.61 13.23
C MET A 233 29.54 1.91 13.93
N THR A 234 29.70 3.03 13.26
CA THR A 234 29.33 4.35 13.80
C THR A 234 28.69 5.22 12.71
N GLY A 235 27.87 6.18 13.14
CA GLY A 235 27.29 7.19 12.24
C GLY A 235 26.43 6.57 11.13
N ALA A 236 26.64 7.06 9.90
CA ALA A 236 25.86 6.63 8.73
C ALA A 236 26.05 5.13 8.39
N ALA A 237 27.27 4.59 8.57
CA ALA A 237 27.53 3.18 8.33
C ALA A 237 26.72 2.25 9.22
N ARG A 238 26.46 2.66 10.48
CA ARG A 238 25.62 1.90 11.39
C ARG A 238 24.15 1.88 10.96
N VAL A 239 23.63 3.01 10.48
CA VAL A 239 22.25 3.10 9.95
C VAL A 239 22.11 2.26 8.70
N GLU A 240 23.09 2.31 7.79
CA GLU A 240 23.08 1.53 6.55
C GLU A 240 23.08 0.04 6.83
N ALA A 241 23.97 -0.44 7.70
CA ALA A 241 24.02 -1.84 8.08
C ALA A 241 22.68 -2.37 8.65
N VAL A 242 21.97 -1.55 9.44
CA VAL A 242 20.65 -1.93 9.96
C VAL A 242 19.60 -1.97 8.83
N ARG A 243 19.66 -1.06 7.87
CA ARG A 243 18.76 -1.05 6.70
C ARG A 243 18.99 -2.24 5.79
N GLU A 244 20.24 -2.57 5.51
CA GLU A 244 20.61 -3.76 4.74
C GLU A 244 20.15 -5.04 5.41
N ALA A 245 20.39 -5.17 6.72
CA ALA A 245 19.91 -6.31 7.51
C ALA A 245 18.36 -6.40 7.53
N PHE A 246 17.68 -5.25 7.61
CA PHE A 246 16.23 -5.23 7.51
C PHE A 246 15.71 -5.64 6.14
N LEU A 247 16.35 -5.16 5.07
CA LEU A 247 16.01 -5.57 3.71
C LEU A 247 16.18 -7.07 3.52
N ALA A 248 17.32 -7.63 3.94
CA ALA A 248 17.58 -9.06 3.89
C ALA A 248 16.54 -9.88 4.69
N ARG A 249 16.14 -9.40 5.88
CA ARG A 249 15.03 -9.99 6.64
C ARG A 249 13.70 -9.92 5.89
N LEU A 250 13.40 -8.77 5.29
CA LEU A 250 12.16 -8.57 4.55
C LEU A 250 12.09 -9.52 3.34
N GLU A 251 13.18 -9.64 2.58
CA GLU A 251 13.31 -10.54 1.44
C GLU A 251 13.24 -12.02 1.82
N SER A 252 13.72 -12.39 3.01
CA SER A 252 13.70 -13.76 3.49
C SER A 252 12.42 -14.17 4.23
N ALA A 253 11.53 -13.21 4.53
CA ALA A 253 10.33 -13.48 5.31
C ALA A 253 9.27 -14.23 4.48
N PRO A 254 8.83 -15.43 4.89
CA PRO A 254 7.73 -16.12 4.24
C PRO A 254 6.48 -15.23 4.27
N GLY A 255 5.76 -15.12 3.14
CA GLY A 255 4.59 -14.27 3.03
C GLY A 255 4.88 -12.85 2.53
N VAL A 256 6.14 -12.48 2.36
CA VAL A 256 6.55 -11.21 1.73
C VAL A 256 6.91 -11.44 0.26
N VAL A 257 6.44 -10.56 -0.62
CA VAL A 257 6.79 -10.57 -2.04
C VAL A 257 7.15 -9.14 -2.46
N ILE A 258 8.35 -9.00 -3.03
CA ILE A 258 8.91 -7.72 -3.44
C ILE A 258 9.24 -7.77 -4.94
N THR A 259 8.98 -6.66 -5.66
CA THR A 259 9.46 -6.47 -7.03
C THR A 259 10.56 -5.43 -7.04
N ASP A 260 11.60 -5.68 -7.84
CA ASP A 260 12.54 -4.62 -8.19
C ASP A 260 11.87 -3.60 -9.10
N ASP A 261 12.02 -2.32 -8.79
CA ASP A 261 11.43 -1.21 -9.57
C ASP A 261 12.07 -1.00 -10.96
N GLU A 262 13.05 -1.80 -11.34
CA GLU A 262 13.72 -1.71 -12.66
C GLU A 262 12.83 -2.20 -13.83
N SER A 263 11.58 -2.51 -13.58
CA SER A 263 10.70 -3.22 -14.53
C SER A 263 10.03 -2.36 -15.60
N ALA A 264 10.26 -1.05 -15.64
CA ALA A 264 9.80 -0.25 -16.78
C ALA A 264 10.86 -0.26 -17.89
N PRO A 265 10.65 -0.97 -19.01
CA PRO A 265 11.60 -0.97 -20.13
C PRO A 265 11.57 0.37 -20.90
N CYS A 266 11.21 1.46 -20.23
CA CYS A 266 11.15 2.79 -20.81
C CYS A 266 11.79 3.81 -19.86
N SER A 267 12.59 4.71 -20.41
CA SER A 267 13.06 5.89 -19.71
C SER A 267 11.95 6.96 -19.74
N LEU A 268 11.62 7.50 -18.57
CA LEU A 268 10.74 8.66 -18.49
C LEU A 268 11.58 9.92 -18.76
N VAL A 269 11.32 10.56 -19.89
CA VAL A 269 11.90 11.89 -20.18
C VAL A 269 10.86 12.94 -19.83
N ILE A 270 11.11 13.70 -18.78
CA ILE A 270 10.24 14.81 -18.39
C ILE A 270 10.71 16.06 -19.15
N HIS A 271 9.88 16.51 -20.09
CA HIS A 271 10.09 17.78 -20.77
C HIS A 271 9.35 18.88 -20.00
N ALA A 272 10.08 19.81 -19.42
CA ALA A 272 9.51 21.05 -18.94
C ALA A 272 9.09 21.91 -20.14
N LEU A 273 7.81 21.90 -20.44
CA LEU A 273 7.26 22.83 -21.42
C LEU A 273 7.20 24.24 -20.81
N ARG A 274 7.60 25.25 -21.59
CA ARG A 274 7.31 26.63 -21.21
C ARG A 274 5.79 26.78 -21.27
N THR A 275 5.16 26.88 -20.11
CA THR A 275 3.73 27.21 -20.03
C THR A 275 3.54 28.64 -20.59
N PRO A 276 2.53 28.86 -21.41
CA PRO A 276 2.15 30.21 -21.77
C PRO A 276 1.86 31.02 -20.49
N ARG A 277 2.11 32.32 -20.53
CA ARG A 277 1.74 33.22 -19.42
C ARG A 277 0.23 33.06 -19.16
N PRO A 278 -0.17 32.78 -17.91
CA PRO A 278 -1.60 32.77 -17.59
C PRO A 278 -2.29 34.07 -17.98
N PRO A 279 -3.57 34.04 -18.33
CA PRO A 279 -4.39 35.24 -18.51
C PRO A 279 -4.28 36.19 -17.30
N ASP A 280 -4.42 37.50 -17.54
CA ASP A 280 -4.20 38.49 -16.49
C ASP A 280 -5.23 38.39 -15.35
N ASP A 281 -6.46 37.98 -15.61
CA ASP A 281 -7.50 37.69 -14.62
C ASP A 281 -7.13 36.54 -13.69
N ILE A 282 -6.48 35.49 -14.21
CA ILE A 282 -5.96 34.40 -13.41
C ILE A 282 -4.77 34.84 -12.53
N LEU A 283 -3.91 35.70 -13.05
CA LEU A 283 -2.80 36.25 -12.28
C LEU A 283 -3.28 37.18 -11.15
N GLU A 284 -4.31 37.98 -11.40
CA GLU A 284 -4.97 38.81 -10.38
C GLU A 284 -5.62 37.93 -9.28
N ALA A 285 -6.37 36.91 -9.67
CA ALA A 285 -6.98 36.00 -8.73
C ALA A 285 -5.94 35.26 -7.87
N ILE A 286 -4.80 34.85 -8.45
CA ILE A 286 -3.68 34.25 -7.70
C ILE A 286 -3.08 35.27 -6.72
N ALA A 287 -2.96 36.53 -7.10
CA ALA A 287 -2.44 37.57 -6.22
C ALA A 287 -3.36 37.80 -5.01
N VAL A 288 -4.68 37.84 -5.23
CA VAL A 288 -5.69 37.93 -4.16
C VAL A 288 -5.56 36.73 -3.22
N VAL A 289 -5.49 35.52 -3.74
CA VAL A 289 -5.34 34.31 -2.90
C VAL A 289 -4.04 34.37 -2.08
N ARG A 290 -2.95 34.84 -2.65
CA ARG A 290 -1.67 34.98 -1.92
C ARG A 290 -1.70 36.04 -0.83
N SER A 291 -2.61 37.02 -0.91
CA SER A 291 -2.84 37.96 0.20
C SER A 291 -3.70 37.39 1.33
N GLY A 292 -4.17 36.16 1.18
CA GLY A 292 -4.94 35.45 2.20
C GLY A 292 -6.46 35.55 2.00
N GLU A 293 -6.92 36.05 0.88
CA GLU A 293 -8.34 36.20 0.57
C GLU A 293 -8.78 35.27 -0.56
N SER A 294 -10.07 34.90 -0.59
CA SER A 294 -10.65 34.17 -1.71
C SER A 294 -10.74 35.05 -2.96
N PRO A 295 -10.75 34.48 -4.18
CA PRO A 295 -10.79 35.26 -5.43
C PRO A 295 -11.98 36.22 -5.54
N ASN A 296 -13.06 35.98 -4.83
CA ASN A 296 -14.24 36.80 -4.76
C ASN A 296 -14.30 37.73 -3.52
N HIS A 297 -13.23 37.77 -2.71
CA HIS A 297 -13.11 38.58 -1.49
C HIS A 297 -14.18 38.30 -0.40
N GLU A 298 -14.83 37.14 -0.45
CA GLU A 298 -15.87 36.75 0.53
C GLU A 298 -15.32 35.96 1.72
N GLU A 299 -14.16 35.30 1.56
CA GLU A 299 -13.55 34.47 2.59
C GLU A 299 -12.09 34.88 2.82
N VAL A 300 -11.64 34.79 4.06
CA VAL A 300 -10.23 34.97 4.46
C VAL A 300 -9.66 33.59 4.83
N TYR A 301 -8.51 33.24 4.27
CA TYR A 301 -7.87 31.98 4.57
C TYR A 301 -7.03 32.09 5.85
N GLU A 302 -7.32 31.22 6.82
CA GLU A 302 -6.70 31.27 8.15
C GLU A 302 -5.31 30.63 8.19
N ASP A 303 -4.95 29.79 7.20
CA ASP A 303 -3.68 29.08 7.16
C ASP A 303 -3.05 29.03 5.75
N GLU A 304 -1.73 28.78 5.73
CA GLU A 304 -0.96 28.70 4.48
C GLU A 304 -1.38 27.51 3.58
N VAL A 305 -1.93 26.45 4.17
CA VAL A 305 -2.37 25.25 3.41
C VAL A 305 -3.64 25.59 2.62
N ALA A 306 -4.56 26.37 3.22
CA ALA A 306 -5.75 26.87 2.54
C ALA A 306 -5.37 27.78 1.38
N VAL A 307 -4.45 28.72 1.60
CA VAL A 307 -3.90 29.62 0.56
C VAL A 307 -3.27 28.78 -0.59
N TRP A 308 -2.46 27.80 -0.26
CA TRP A 308 -1.82 26.94 -1.25
C TRP A 308 -2.82 26.13 -2.08
N ARG A 309 -3.84 25.59 -1.42
CA ARG A 309 -4.93 24.84 -2.07
C ARG A 309 -5.70 25.73 -3.03
N ALA A 310 -6.12 26.91 -2.59
CA ALA A 310 -6.85 27.87 -3.40
C ALA A 310 -6.01 28.36 -4.59
N ALA A 311 -4.72 28.67 -4.39
CA ALA A 311 -3.82 29.08 -5.47
C ALA A 311 -3.69 27.99 -6.56
N ARG A 312 -3.62 26.72 -6.17
CA ARG A 312 -3.61 25.61 -7.14
C ARG A 312 -4.91 25.48 -7.92
N GLN A 313 -6.06 25.67 -7.28
CA GLN A 313 -7.36 25.64 -7.93
C GLN A 313 -7.48 26.77 -8.96
N VAL A 314 -7.17 28.00 -8.55
CA VAL A 314 -7.19 29.17 -9.44
C VAL A 314 -6.22 29.00 -10.61
N SER A 315 -5.03 28.43 -10.38
CA SER A 315 -4.07 28.10 -11.45
C SER A 315 -4.61 27.11 -12.48
N ALA A 316 -5.58 26.28 -12.09
CA ALA A 316 -6.28 25.35 -12.96
C ALA A 316 -7.57 25.94 -13.57
N GLY A 317 -7.83 27.22 -13.34
CA GLY A 317 -8.97 27.96 -13.91
C GLY A 317 -10.30 27.81 -13.16
N PHE A 318 -10.27 27.34 -11.93
CA PHE A 318 -11.45 27.22 -11.07
C PHE A 318 -11.11 27.43 -9.61
N PHE A 319 -12.11 27.72 -8.77
CA PHE A 319 -12.02 27.56 -7.32
C PHE A 319 -13.35 27.06 -6.77
N TYR A 320 -13.29 26.31 -5.66
CA TYR A 320 -14.51 25.87 -4.99
C TYR A 320 -15.03 26.95 -4.09
N ARG A 321 -16.35 27.24 -4.21
CA ARG A 321 -17.12 28.04 -3.30
C ARG A 321 -18.08 27.11 -2.56
N TRP A 322 -18.14 27.26 -1.25
CA TRP A 322 -19.15 26.57 -0.45
C TRP A 322 -20.37 27.49 -0.34
N ASP A 323 -21.49 27.08 -0.93
CA ASP A 323 -22.75 27.78 -0.73
C ASP A 323 -23.41 27.28 0.54
N TRP A 324 -23.37 28.09 1.58
CA TRP A 324 -24.02 27.76 2.84
C TRP A 324 -25.54 27.84 2.66
N PRO A 325 -26.31 26.82 3.12
CA PRO A 325 -27.76 26.92 3.18
C PRO A 325 -28.14 28.17 3.97
N ASP A 326 -29.01 28.99 3.43
CA ASP A 326 -29.47 30.24 4.02
C ASP A 326 -28.43 31.37 4.15
N GLY A 327 -27.26 31.25 3.53
CA GLY A 327 -26.21 32.28 3.54
C GLY A 327 -25.53 32.49 4.90
N ILE A 328 -25.79 31.60 5.88
CA ILE A 328 -25.21 31.67 7.22
C ILE A 328 -23.98 30.76 7.28
N VAL A 329 -22.81 31.36 7.51
CA VAL A 329 -21.57 30.61 7.70
C VAL A 329 -21.59 29.86 9.03
N ASP A 330 -21.56 28.54 9.00
CA ASP A 330 -21.39 27.72 10.20
C ASP A 330 -19.90 27.56 10.53
N HIS A 331 -19.44 28.31 11.53
CA HIS A 331 -18.03 28.30 11.99
C HIS A 331 -17.62 27.00 12.74
N GLN A 332 -18.47 26.00 12.78
CA GLN A 332 -18.15 24.69 13.39
C GLN A 332 -17.62 23.65 12.40
N TRP A 333 -17.49 24.00 11.16
CA TRP A 333 -16.86 23.19 10.10
C TRP A 333 -15.46 23.73 9.82
#